data_4f7bbd96eaa8733c7cc1e03ea375b3c0
#
_entry.id   4f7bbd96eaa8733c7cc1e03ea375b3c0
#
_cell.length_a   1.000
_cell.length_b   1.000
_cell.length_c   1.000
_cell.angle_alpha   90.00
_cell.angle_beta   90.00
_cell.angle_gamma   90.00
#
_symmetry.space_group_name_H-M   'P 1'
#
loop_
_entity.id
_entity.type
_entity.pdbx_description
1 polymer ?
#
loop_
_entity_poly.entity_id
_entity_poly.type
_entity_poly.pdbx_seq_one_letter_code
_entity_poly.pdbx_strand_id
1 'polypeptide(L)'
;IHEEIFLVSLKNKDLADTHSGPFSYSWGNINTKIKILSNYLEKIISKGDRCILLSENRPEWLISDIAIMNAGGVTVPLFTTYSENDYEYIIKDCEPKICIVSNIEQFKKIKNNIGENTIIISIDDFDKKVECFEKIFFKTEIDLKTLTESIKPYNNDLRRNDLACIIYTSGTTGNPKGVMLSHGGILSNCEGAQEILKSLTKKDPPVFLTWLPLSHSYEHTVQYV
;
A
#
# COMPACT_ATOMS: atom_id res chain seq x y z
N ILE A 1 11.75 -18.88 -8.52
CA ILE A 1 10.64 -18.01 -8.02
C ILE A 1 11.15 -16.56 -7.85
N HIS A 2 12.39 -16.34 -7.34
CA HIS A 2 12.88 -14.97 -7.04
C HIS A 2 13.05 -14.06 -8.27
N GLU A 3 13.19 -14.61 -9.47
CA GLU A 3 13.41 -13.86 -10.72
C GLU A 3 12.15 -13.76 -11.59
N GLU A 4 11.06 -14.43 -11.24
CA GLU A 4 9.81 -14.33 -11.99
C GLU A 4 9.21 -12.94 -11.84
N ILE A 5 8.70 -12.40 -12.95
CA ILE A 5 8.06 -11.08 -12.97
C ILE A 5 6.72 -11.18 -12.28
N PHE A 6 6.53 -10.38 -11.22
CA PHE A 6 5.30 -10.34 -10.44
C PHE A 6 4.38 -9.19 -10.87
N LEU A 7 4.94 -8.00 -10.97
CA LEU A 7 4.18 -6.80 -11.33
C LEU A 7 4.80 -6.10 -12.53
N VAL A 8 3.95 -5.71 -13.46
CA VAL A 8 4.32 -4.86 -14.60
C VAL A 8 3.48 -3.60 -14.55
N SER A 9 4.13 -2.45 -14.47
CA SER A 9 3.47 -1.15 -14.59
C SER A 9 3.65 -0.62 -16.00
N LEU A 10 2.53 -0.31 -16.66
CA LEU A 10 2.53 0.37 -17.95
C LEU A 10 2.50 1.88 -17.65
N LYS A 11 3.58 2.60 -17.95
CA LYS A 11 3.56 4.07 -17.88
C LYS A 11 2.63 4.63 -18.94
N ASN A 12 1.84 5.64 -18.55
CA ASN A 12 1.10 6.46 -19.49
C ASN A 12 2.08 7.12 -20.47
N LYS A 13 1.82 6.98 -21.77
CA LYS A 13 2.63 7.55 -22.87
C LYS A 13 2.71 9.08 -22.89
N ASP A 14 1.91 9.76 -22.08
CA ASP A 14 1.74 11.22 -22.10
C ASP A 14 2.72 11.98 -21.19
N LEU A 15 3.53 11.30 -20.41
CA LEU A 15 4.65 11.93 -19.71
C LEU A 15 5.93 11.65 -20.49
N ALA A 16 6.34 12.68 -21.21
CA ALA A 16 7.55 12.69 -22.04
C ALA A 16 8.82 12.48 -21.22
N ASP A 17 9.09 11.23 -20.86
CA ASP A 17 10.39 10.82 -20.38
C ASP A 17 10.83 9.57 -21.13
N THR A 18 11.82 9.76 -21.99
CA THR A 18 12.22 8.87 -23.08
C THR A 18 13.04 7.64 -22.64
N HIS A 19 13.07 7.30 -21.34
CA HIS A 19 13.99 6.29 -20.83
C HIS A 19 13.36 5.10 -20.11
N SER A 20 12.02 4.94 -20.14
CA SER A 20 11.44 3.85 -19.36
C SER A 20 10.40 3.05 -20.14
N GLY A 21 10.82 1.85 -20.53
CA GLY A 21 9.93 0.75 -20.84
C GLY A 21 9.04 0.40 -19.63
N PRO A 22 8.14 -0.59 -19.74
CA PRO A 22 7.34 -1.03 -18.62
C PRO A 22 8.24 -1.43 -17.44
N PHE A 23 8.00 -0.84 -16.27
CA PHE A 23 8.68 -1.26 -15.04
C PHE A 23 8.16 -2.63 -14.65
N SER A 24 9.05 -3.58 -14.49
CA SER A 24 8.73 -4.90 -13.97
C SER A 24 9.40 -5.11 -12.62
N TYR A 25 8.67 -5.72 -11.71
CA TYR A 25 9.16 -6.10 -10.40
C TYR A 25 9.11 -7.62 -10.28
N SER A 26 10.22 -8.24 -9.92
CA SER A 26 10.24 -9.63 -9.52
C SER A 26 9.70 -9.81 -8.10
N TRP A 27 9.31 -11.02 -7.74
CA TRP A 27 8.94 -11.38 -6.36
C TRP A 27 10.03 -11.00 -5.35
N GLY A 28 11.30 -11.21 -5.72
CA GLY A 28 12.44 -10.85 -4.87
C GLY A 28 12.53 -9.33 -4.64
N ASN A 29 12.34 -8.51 -5.70
CA ASN A 29 12.36 -7.06 -5.58
C ASN A 29 11.22 -6.56 -4.68
N ILE A 30 9.98 -7.04 -4.89
CA ILE A 30 8.82 -6.66 -4.09
C ILE A 30 9.03 -7.02 -2.62
N ASN A 31 9.43 -8.26 -2.33
CA ASN A 31 9.68 -8.72 -0.96
C ASN A 31 10.74 -7.87 -0.26
N THR A 32 11.82 -7.52 -0.96
CA THR A 32 12.88 -6.65 -0.41
C THR A 32 12.33 -5.27 -0.09
N LYS A 33 11.59 -4.64 -1.01
CA LYS A 33 10.99 -3.31 -0.80
C LYS A 33 9.99 -3.30 0.35
N ILE A 34 9.13 -4.33 0.44
CA ILE A 34 8.19 -4.49 1.56
C ILE A 34 8.94 -4.55 2.89
N LYS A 35 9.99 -5.38 3.00
CA LYS A 35 10.78 -5.50 4.22
C LYS A 35 11.45 -4.18 4.62
N ILE A 36 12.06 -3.49 3.67
CA ILE A 36 12.71 -2.19 3.91
C ILE A 36 11.69 -1.20 4.45
N LEU A 37 10.55 -1.05 3.76
CA LEU A 37 9.51 -0.11 4.16
C LEU A 37 8.89 -0.50 5.50
N SER A 38 8.63 -1.80 5.75
CA SER A 38 8.12 -2.28 7.04
C SER A 38 9.06 -1.91 8.19
N ASN A 39 10.36 -2.19 8.04
CA ASN A 39 11.36 -1.85 9.08
C ASN A 39 11.50 -0.32 9.30
N TYR A 40 11.26 0.48 8.28
CA TYR A 40 11.19 1.93 8.42
C TYR A 40 9.94 2.34 9.21
N LEU A 41 8.77 1.80 8.84
CA LEU A 41 7.50 2.10 9.47
C LEU A 41 7.46 1.65 10.94
N GLU A 42 7.99 0.47 11.30
CA GLU A 42 8.07 -0.01 12.68
C GLU A 42 8.75 0.96 13.66
N LYS A 43 9.56 1.90 13.15
CA LYS A 43 10.23 2.91 13.97
C LYS A 43 9.35 4.11 14.28
N ILE A 44 8.28 4.31 13.53
CA ILE A 44 7.48 5.53 13.56
C ILE A 44 5.98 5.29 13.82
N ILE A 45 5.52 4.03 13.75
CA ILE A 45 4.15 3.64 14.11
C ILE A 45 4.16 2.60 15.22
N SER A 46 3.03 2.53 15.91
CA SER A 46 2.70 1.48 16.88
C SER A 46 1.63 0.55 16.29
N LYS A 47 1.52 -0.65 16.85
CA LYS A 47 0.48 -1.61 16.45
C LYS A 47 -0.91 -0.97 16.57
N GLY A 48 -1.68 -1.04 15.49
CA GLY A 48 -3.03 -0.48 15.39
C GLY A 48 -3.09 0.99 14.95
N ASP A 49 -1.95 1.67 14.74
CA ASP A 49 -1.96 3.01 14.15
C ASP A 49 -2.51 2.98 12.73
N ARG A 50 -3.42 3.93 12.43
CA ARG A 50 -4.02 4.04 11.09
C ARG A 50 -3.05 4.76 10.17
N CYS A 51 -2.90 4.18 8.99
CA CYS A 51 -2.01 4.67 7.95
C CYS A 51 -2.82 4.88 6.67
N ILE A 52 -3.06 6.12 6.29
CA ILE A 52 -3.74 6.43 5.03
C ILE A 52 -2.82 6.07 3.86
N LEU A 53 -3.41 5.45 2.85
CA LEU A 53 -2.77 5.16 1.56
C LEU A 53 -3.60 5.79 0.44
N LEU A 54 -3.10 6.88 -0.13
CA LEU A 54 -3.76 7.65 -1.19
C LEU A 54 -2.88 7.68 -2.44
N SER A 55 -3.17 6.79 -3.37
CA SER A 55 -2.40 6.62 -4.60
C SER A 55 -3.27 5.98 -5.68
N GLU A 56 -2.93 6.24 -6.92
CA GLU A 56 -3.38 5.52 -8.10
C GLU A 56 -2.87 4.08 -8.08
N ASN A 57 -3.43 3.22 -8.97
CA ASN A 57 -2.92 1.86 -9.16
C ASN A 57 -1.47 1.88 -9.64
N ARG A 58 -0.58 1.38 -8.81
CA ARG A 58 0.86 1.24 -9.11
C ARG A 58 1.49 0.21 -8.16
N PRO A 59 2.63 -0.39 -8.54
CA PRO A 59 3.30 -1.40 -7.70
C PRO A 59 3.58 -0.93 -6.28
N GLU A 60 3.95 0.34 -6.11
CA GLU A 60 4.26 0.93 -4.81
C GLU A 60 3.04 1.01 -3.89
N TRP A 61 1.82 1.01 -4.44
CA TRP A 61 0.59 0.91 -3.65
C TRP A 61 0.57 -0.42 -2.88
N LEU A 62 0.78 -1.54 -3.57
CA LEU A 62 0.80 -2.87 -2.96
C LEU A 62 1.96 -3.03 -1.98
N ILE A 63 3.14 -2.50 -2.33
CA ILE A 63 4.31 -2.49 -1.43
C ILE A 63 3.97 -1.74 -0.14
N SER A 64 3.32 -0.58 -0.24
CA SER A 64 2.93 0.24 0.90
C SER A 64 1.95 -0.48 1.81
N ASP A 65 0.90 -1.04 1.22
CA ASP A 65 -0.17 -1.70 1.94
C ASP A 65 0.34 -2.90 2.75
N ILE A 66 1.09 -3.80 2.10
CA ILE A 66 1.68 -4.95 2.78
C ILE A 66 2.70 -4.49 3.83
N ALA A 67 3.49 -3.44 3.55
CA ALA A 67 4.47 -2.94 4.50
C ALA A 67 3.84 -2.32 5.74
N ILE A 68 2.74 -1.57 5.60
CA ILE A 68 1.96 -1.02 6.72
C ILE A 68 1.44 -2.16 7.60
N MET A 69 0.76 -3.13 7.00
CA MET A 69 0.22 -4.27 7.73
C MET A 69 1.30 -5.09 8.42
N ASN A 70 2.44 -5.32 7.75
CA ASN A 70 3.56 -6.06 8.33
C ASN A 70 4.24 -5.30 9.47
N ALA A 71 4.26 -3.97 9.44
CA ALA A 71 4.72 -3.13 10.54
C ALA A 71 3.75 -3.06 11.72
N GLY A 72 2.59 -3.71 11.62
CA GLY A 72 1.53 -3.69 12.64
C GLY A 72 0.56 -2.52 12.53
N GLY A 73 0.68 -1.70 11.50
CA GLY A 73 -0.26 -0.63 11.20
C GLY A 73 -1.56 -1.15 10.58
N VAL A 74 -2.54 -0.26 10.50
CA VAL A 74 -3.84 -0.51 9.87
C VAL A 74 -3.93 0.34 8.62
N THR A 75 -3.98 -0.28 7.45
CA THR A 75 -4.11 0.46 6.19
C THR A 75 -5.50 1.05 6.06
N VAL A 76 -5.56 2.33 5.69
CA VAL A 76 -6.79 3.05 5.33
C VAL A 76 -6.66 3.50 3.87
N PRO A 77 -7.02 2.64 2.90
CA PRO A 77 -6.91 2.98 1.50
C PRO A 77 -8.00 3.97 1.10
N LEU A 78 -7.61 5.06 0.43
CA LEU A 78 -8.54 6.07 -0.06
C LEU A 78 -8.61 6.05 -1.58
N PHE A 79 -9.83 6.26 -2.11
CA PHE A 79 -10.00 6.49 -3.54
C PHE A 79 -9.47 7.88 -3.91
N THR A 80 -8.74 7.95 -5.01
CA THR A 80 -8.22 9.23 -5.54
C THR A 80 -9.32 10.15 -6.06
N THR A 81 -10.54 9.63 -6.17
CA THR A 81 -11.74 10.33 -6.68
C THR A 81 -12.72 10.76 -5.59
N TYR A 82 -12.39 10.58 -4.32
CA TYR A 82 -13.23 11.07 -3.23
C TYR A 82 -13.39 12.58 -3.27
N SER A 83 -14.53 13.06 -2.79
CA SER A 83 -14.78 14.48 -2.60
C SER A 83 -13.95 15.06 -1.44
N GLU A 84 -13.80 16.37 -1.39
CA GLU A 84 -13.11 17.06 -0.30
C GLU A 84 -13.75 16.78 1.06
N ASN A 85 -15.08 16.72 1.11
CA ASN A 85 -15.83 16.37 2.32
C ASN A 85 -15.59 14.92 2.77
N ASP A 86 -15.43 13.97 1.82
CA ASP A 86 -15.13 12.58 2.17
C ASP A 86 -13.74 12.47 2.78
N TYR A 87 -12.73 13.16 2.20
CA TYR A 87 -11.38 13.18 2.77
C TYR A 87 -11.38 13.78 4.18
N GLU A 88 -12.04 14.92 4.37
CA GLU A 88 -12.15 15.56 5.69
C GLU A 88 -12.78 14.62 6.71
N TYR A 89 -13.91 14.02 6.36
CA TYR A 89 -14.62 13.09 7.24
C TYR A 89 -13.76 11.88 7.61
N ILE A 90 -13.18 11.20 6.62
CA ILE A 90 -12.39 9.98 6.84
C ILE A 90 -11.14 10.27 7.67
N ILE A 91 -10.42 11.34 7.37
CA ILE A 91 -9.22 11.72 8.09
C ILE A 91 -9.53 12.03 9.56
N LYS A 92 -10.64 12.73 9.80
CA LYS A 92 -11.09 13.05 11.16
C LYS A 92 -11.55 11.80 11.93
N ASP A 93 -12.19 10.86 11.25
CA ASP A 93 -12.69 9.62 11.85
C ASP A 93 -11.58 8.63 12.18
N CYS A 94 -10.59 8.46 11.28
CA CYS A 94 -9.51 7.49 11.48
C CYS A 94 -8.29 8.05 12.21
N GLU A 95 -8.12 9.38 12.32
CA GLU A 95 -6.99 10.02 12.97
C GLU A 95 -5.63 9.39 12.59
N PRO A 96 -5.18 9.53 11.33
CA PRO A 96 -4.04 8.78 10.82
C PRO A 96 -2.73 9.22 11.46
N LYS A 97 -1.89 8.26 11.83
CA LYS A 97 -0.50 8.50 12.24
C LYS A 97 0.39 8.85 11.06
N ILE A 98 0.14 8.21 9.92
CA ILE A 98 0.90 8.38 8.67
C ILE A 98 -0.09 8.54 7.51
N CYS A 99 0.31 9.37 6.52
CA CYS A 99 -0.30 9.39 5.21
C CYS A 99 0.77 9.11 4.16
N ILE A 100 0.62 8.00 3.42
CA ILE A 100 1.41 7.69 2.23
C ILE A 100 0.64 8.20 1.01
N VAL A 101 1.25 9.10 0.25
CA VAL A 101 0.65 9.71 -0.96
C VAL A 101 1.51 9.43 -2.18
N SER A 102 0.89 9.23 -3.36
CA SER A 102 1.66 8.98 -4.57
C SER A 102 2.48 10.19 -5.01
N ASN A 103 1.90 11.37 -4.98
CA ASN A 103 2.49 12.60 -5.54
C ASN A 103 1.91 13.86 -4.90
N ILE A 104 2.37 15.01 -5.38
CA ILE A 104 1.93 16.33 -4.90
C ILE A 104 0.42 16.59 -5.09
N GLU A 105 -0.19 16.03 -6.14
CA GLU A 105 -1.61 16.22 -6.42
C GLU A 105 -2.47 15.52 -5.37
N GLN A 106 -2.11 14.28 -5.02
CA GLN A 106 -2.80 13.54 -3.96
C GLN A 106 -2.56 14.19 -2.59
N PHE A 107 -1.35 14.66 -2.31
CA PHE A 107 -1.06 15.39 -1.09
C PHE A 107 -1.92 16.64 -0.93
N LYS A 108 -2.10 17.44 -1.99
CA LYS A 108 -2.94 18.66 -1.96
C LYS A 108 -4.38 18.39 -1.54
N LYS A 109 -4.94 17.22 -1.84
CA LYS A 109 -6.32 16.84 -1.49
C LYS A 109 -6.53 16.68 0.01
N ILE A 110 -5.49 16.28 0.75
CA ILE A 110 -5.60 15.94 2.17
C ILE A 110 -4.87 16.92 3.10
N LYS A 111 -3.96 17.73 2.59
CA LYS A 111 -3.03 18.57 3.40
C LYS A 111 -3.71 19.48 4.42
N ASN A 112 -4.93 19.95 4.16
CA ASN A 112 -5.65 20.85 5.03
C ASN A 112 -6.38 20.13 6.18
N ASN A 113 -6.54 18.80 6.06
CA ASN A 113 -7.34 17.99 6.97
C ASN A 113 -6.49 17.10 7.89
N ILE A 114 -5.20 16.94 7.57
CA ILE A 114 -4.27 16.13 8.37
C ILE A 114 -3.79 16.92 9.60
N GLY A 115 -3.62 16.22 10.71
CA GLY A 115 -3.11 16.81 11.95
C GLY A 115 -1.62 17.19 11.85
N GLU A 116 -1.19 18.15 12.65
CA GLU A 116 0.20 18.64 12.68
C GLU A 116 1.23 17.52 12.98
N ASN A 117 0.82 16.50 13.72
CA ASN A 117 1.66 15.35 14.08
C ASN A 117 1.58 14.18 13.09
N THR A 118 0.80 14.31 12.01
CA THR A 118 0.69 13.27 10.99
C THR A 118 1.93 13.29 10.10
N ILE A 119 2.59 12.14 9.98
CA ILE A 119 3.79 12.00 9.17
C ILE A 119 3.38 11.78 7.71
N ILE A 120 3.97 12.55 6.80
CA ILE A 120 3.75 12.40 5.36
C ILE A 120 4.93 11.66 4.73
N ILE A 121 4.62 10.63 3.97
CA ILE A 121 5.57 9.89 3.14
C ILE A 121 5.06 9.96 1.70
N SER A 122 5.93 10.29 0.76
CA SER A 122 5.57 10.32 -0.66
C SER A 122 6.17 9.14 -1.42
N ILE A 123 5.45 8.66 -2.44
CA ILE A 123 6.03 7.69 -3.37
C ILE A 123 6.96 8.42 -4.33
N ASP A 124 6.48 9.47 -4.99
CA ASP A 124 7.29 10.32 -5.87
C ASP A 124 7.95 11.45 -5.06
N ASP A 125 9.18 11.83 -5.41
CA ASP A 125 9.85 12.97 -4.76
C ASP A 125 9.27 14.28 -5.30
N PHE A 126 8.55 15.01 -4.46
CA PHE A 126 7.98 16.31 -4.81
C PHE A 126 8.37 17.45 -3.86
N ASP A 127 8.90 17.14 -2.69
CA ASP A 127 9.36 18.13 -1.71
C ASP A 127 10.53 17.57 -0.90
N LYS A 128 11.61 18.33 -0.83
CA LYS A 128 12.82 17.94 -0.07
C LYS A 128 12.57 17.72 1.43
N LYS A 129 11.52 18.32 1.98
CA LYS A 129 11.13 18.20 3.40
C LYS A 129 10.25 16.98 3.66
N VAL A 130 9.69 16.37 2.62
CA VAL A 130 8.88 15.16 2.72
C VAL A 130 9.77 13.95 2.50
N GLU A 131 9.65 12.96 3.38
CA GLU A 131 10.33 11.68 3.18
C GLU A 131 9.69 10.97 1.98
N CYS A 132 10.50 10.43 1.07
CA CYS A 132 10.00 9.72 -0.10
C CYS A 132 10.60 8.33 -0.22
N PHE A 133 9.96 7.47 -1.02
CA PHE A 133 10.38 6.08 -1.19
C PHE A 133 11.81 5.96 -1.69
N GLU A 134 12.23 6.81 -2.64
CA GLU A 134 13.60 6.80 -3.14
C GLU A 134 14.60 7.02 -2.00
N LYS A 135 14.36 8.00 -1.13
CA LYS A 135 15.24 8.28 0.02
C LYS A 135 15.25 7.12 1.01
N ILE A 136 14.08 6.51 1.30
CA ILE A 136 13.96 5.38 2.22
C ILE A 136 14.72 4.18 1.67
N PHE A 137 14.51 3.84 0.41
CA PHE A 137 15.15 2.68 -0.23
C PHE A 137 16.66 2.91 -0.42
N PHE A 138 17.09 4.10 -0.86
CA PHE A 138 18.50 4.42 -1.08
C PHE A 138 19.31 4.40 0.23
N LYS A 139 18.79 5.00 1.31
CA LYS A 139 19.44 4.95 2.63
C LYS A 139 19.68 3.51 3.07
N THR A 140 18.75 2.63 2.75
CA THR A 140 18.80 1.22 3.16
C THR A 140 19.66 0.37 2.22
N GLU A 141 19.72 0.69 0.90
CA GLU A 141 20.60 -0.03 -0.04
C GLU A 141 22.09 0.19 0.27
N ILE A 142 22.46 1.35 0.80
CA ILE A 142 23.81 1.60 1.31
C ILE A 142 24.11 0.69 2.51
N ASP A 143 23.12 0.47 3.36
CA ASP A 143 23.21 -0.43 4.51
C ASP A 143 23.05 -1.91 4.12
N LEU A 144 22.41 -2.25 2.99
CA LEU A 144 22.15 -3.65 2.57
C LEU A 144 23.39 -4.49 2.34
N LYS A 145 24.54 -3.87 2.02
CA LYS A 145 25.82 -4.61 1.98
C LYS A 145 26.26 -5.08 3.38
N THR A 146 25.76 -4.44 4.42
CA THR A 146 25.97 -4.77 5.84
C THR A 146 24.73 -5.40 6.51
N LEU A 147 23.56 -5.29 5.91
CA LEU A 147 22.24 -5.56 6.51
C LEU A 147 21.56 -6.86 6.08
N THR A 148 22.16 -7.68 5.21
CA THR A 148 21.60 -9.00 4.85
C THR A 148 21.31 -9.90 6.06
N GLU A 149 21.93 -9.60 7.22
CA GLU A 149 21.71 -10.32 8.50
C GLU A 149 20.74 -9.59 9.45
N SER A 150 20.41 -8.31 9.23
CA SER A 150 19.65 -7.49 10.20
C SER A 150 18.26 -7.03 9.74
N ILE A 151 17.84 -7.33 8.51
CA ILE A 151 16.43 -7.15 8.13
C ILE A 151 15.62 -8.20 8.86
N LYS A 152 14.86 -7.75 9.87
CA LYS A 152 13.98 -8.65 10.62
C LYS A 152 13.07 -9.41 9.66
N PRO A 153 12.83 -10.70 9.93
CA PRO A 153 11.72 -11.41 9.28
C PRO A 153 10.40 -10.69 9.58
N TYR A 154 9.34 -11.05 8.88
CA TYR A 154 8.01 -10.50 9.12
C TYR A 154 7.66 -10.46 10.61
N ASN A 155 6.85 -9.47 11.00
CA ASN A 155 6.45 -9.25 12.39
C ASN A 155 5.68 -10.47 12.93
N ASN A 156 6.33 -11.22 13.84
CA ASN A 156 5.76 -12.43 14.42
C ASN A 156 4.69 -12.17 15.50
N ASP A 157 4.47 -10.89 15.88
CA ASP A 157 3.49 -10.50 16.90
C ASP A 157 2.09 -10.26 16.32
N LEU A 158 1.95 -10.31 15.00
CA LEU A 158 0.66 -10.19 14.34
C LEU A 158 -0.19 -11.45 14.51
N ARG A 159 -1.46 -11.25 14.78
CA ARG A 159 -2.46 -12.32 14.97
C ARG A 159 -3.56 -12.20 13.91
N ARG A 160 -4.20 -13.32 13.58
CA ARG A 160 -5.32 -13.34 12.62
C ARG A 160 -6.47 -12.39 13.01
N ASN A 161 -6.68 -12.16 14.32
CA ASN A 161 -7.73 -11.27 14.82
C ASN A 161 -7.31 -9.78 14.87
N ASP A 162 -6.04 -9.46 14.63
CA ASP A 162 -5.60 -8.08 14.58
C ASP A 162 -6.21 -7.38 13.36
N LEU A 163 -6.52 -6.10 13.55
CA LEU A 163 -7.04 -5.26 12.48
C LEU A 163 -5.94 -5.01 11.45
N ALA A 164 -6.25 -5.24 10.19
CA ALA A 164 -5.33 -5.10 9.07
C ALA A 164 -5.65 -3.87 8.21
N CYS A 165 -6.95 -3.65 7.96
CA CYS A 165 -7.40 -2.62 7.03
C CYS A 165 -8.76 -2.06 7.42
N ILE A 166 -9.00 -0.77 7.11
CA ILE A 166 -10.30 -0.11 7.21
C ILE A 166 -10.67 0.42 5.83
N ILE A 167 -11.69 -0.15 5.20
CA ILE A 167 -12.19 0.30 3.90
C ILE A 167 -13.44 1.14 4.10
N TYR A 168 -13.39 2.41 3.70
CA TYR A 168 -14.55 3.28 3.76
C TYR A 168 -15.47 3.04 2.58
N THR A 169 -16.76 2.82 2.87
CA THR A 169 -17.80 2.62 1.86
C THR A 169 -18.84 3.71 1.95
N SER A 170 -19.50 4.04 0.83
CA SER A 170 -20.61 4.97 0.82
C SER A 170 -21.77 4.41 1.68
N GLY A 171 -21.97 5.02 2.86
CA GLY A 171 -23.07 4.66 3.74
C GLY A 171 -24.40 5.14 3.16
N THR A 172 -25.47 4.38 3.42
CA THR A 172 -26.86 4.79 3.06
C THR A 172 -27.31 6.06 3.79
N THR A 173 -26.58 6.51 4.80
CA THR A 173 -26.91 7.65 5.67
C THR A 173 -26.09 8.92 5.38
N GLY A 174 -25.35 8.98 4.27
CA GLY A 174 -24.61 10.16 3.81
C GLY A 174 -23.13 10.16 4.11
N ASN A 175 -22.69 9.76 5.30
CA ASN A 175 -21.24 9.72 5.63
C ASN A 175 -20.63 8.35 5.31
N PRO A 176 -19.39 8.27 4.85
CA PRO A 176 -18.68 7.03 4.65
C PRO A 176 -18.58 6.21 5.95
N LYS A 177 -18.67 4.89 5.85
CA LYS A 177 -18.51 3.97 6.98
C LYS A 177 -17.26 3.14 6.83
N GLY A 178 -16.41 3.13 7.84
CA GLY A 178 -15.18 2.34 7.88
C GLY A 178 -15.47 0.87 8.20
N VAL A 179 -15.32 0.00 7.22
CA VAL A 179 -15.44 -1.46 7.40
C VAL A 179 -14.09 -2.00 7.85
N MET A 180 -14.04 -2.54 9.06
CA MET A 180 -12.84 -3.08 9.68
C MET A 180 -12.60 -4.52 9.24
N LEU A 181 -11.44 -4.78 8.65
CA LEU A 181 -11.01 -6.10 8.19
C LEU A 181 -9.80 -6.58 9.00
N SER A 182 -9.90 -7.79 9.55
CA SER A 182 -8.77 -8.43 10.23
C SER A 182 -7.85 -9.15 9.25
N HIS A 183 -6.59 -9.40 9.64
CA HIS A 183 -5.66 -10.24 8.86
C HIS A 183 -6.27 -11.60 8.53
N GLY A 184 -6.95 -12.23 9.49
CA GLY A 184 -7.62 -13.51 9.29
C GLY A 184 -8.76 -13.44 8.28
N GLY A 185 -9.54 -12.36 8.28
CA GLY A 185 -10.62 -12.15 7.30
C GLY A 185 -10.07 -12.03 5.87
N ILE A 186 -9.00 -11.23 5.68
CA ILE A 186 -8.35 -11.09 4.38
C ILE A 186 -7.79 -12.45 3.92
N LEU A 187 -7.04 -13.15 4.77
CA LEU A 187 -6.47 -14.46 4.43
C LEU A 187 -7.54 -15.50 4.06
N SER A 188 -8.67 -15.54 4.79
CA SER A 188 -9.75 -16.48 4.47
C SER A 188 -10.40 -16.17 3.12
N ASN A 189 -10.53 -14.89 2.75
CA ASN A 189 -11.00 -14.49 1.43
C ASN A 189 -10.00 -14.90 0.33
N CYS A 190 -8.70 -14.74 0.57
CA CYS A 190 -7.66 -15.16 -0.37
C CYS A 190 -7.67 -16.69 -0.57
N GLU A 191 -7.78 -17.47 0.52
CA GLU A 191 -7.88 -18.93 0.47
C GLU A 191 -9.08 -19.37 -0.40
N GLY A 192 -10.26 -18.75 -0.19
CA GLY A 192 -11.45 -19.05 -0.99
C GLY A 192 -11.33 -18.63 -2.46
N ALA A 193 -10.75 -17.45 -2.72
CA ALA A 193 -10.56 -16.94 -4.08
C ALA A 193 -9.54 -17.76 -4.87
N GLN A 194 -8.48 -18.25 -4.24
CA GLN A 194 -7.45 -19.05 -4.89
C GLN A 194 -8.01 -20.32 -5.56
N GLU A 195 -8.95 -21.02 -4.93
CA GLU A 195 -9.58 -22.21 -5.52
C GLU A 195 -10.36 -21.88 -6.80
N ILE A 196 -11.09 -20.74 -6.76
CA ILE A 196 -11.86 -20.29 -7.92
C ILE A 196 -10.92 -19.86 -9.05
N LEU A 197 -9.91 -19.07 -8.74
CA LEU A 197 -8.97 -18.54 -9.74
C LEU A 197 -8.16 -19.66 -10.41
N LYS A 198 -7.73 -20.67 -9.66
CA LYS A 198 -7.06 -21.85 -10.23
C LYS A 198 -7.92 -22.57 -11.29
N SER A 199 -9.25 -22.57 -11.12
CA SER A 199 -10.16 -23.17 -12.08
C SER A 199 -10.34 -22.35 -13.36
N LEU A 200 -10.14 -21.04 -13.28
CA LEU A 200 -10.35 -20.08 -14.37
C LEU A 200 -9.09 -19.85 -15.21
N THR A 201 -7.91 -19.98 -14.61
CA THR A 201 -6.63 -19.71 -15.29
C THR A 201 -6.11 -20.97 -15.99
N LYS A 202 -5.96 -20.86 -17.32
CA LYS A 202 -5.37 -21.94 -18.16
C LYS A 202 -3.88 -21.75 -18.42
N LYS A 203 -3.33 -20.60 -18.01
CA LYS A 203 -1.91 -20.27 -18.16
C LYS A 203 -1.16 -20.52 -16.84
N ASP A 204 0.03 -21.03 -16.97
CA ASP A 204 0.97 -21.21 -15.87
C ASP A 204 2.32 -20.56 -16.27
N PRO A 205 2.77 -19.48 -15.62
CA PRO A 205 2.09 -18.76 -14.53
C PRO A 205 0.85 -17.96 -14.99
N PRO A 206 -0.15 -17.78 -14.11
CA PRO A 206 -1.32 -16.99 -14.43
C PRO A 206 -0.95 -15.49 -14.57
N VAL A 207 -1.65 -14.80 -15.49
CA VAL A 207 -1.50 -13.35 -15.69
C VAL A 207 -2.85 -12.70 -15.41
N PHE A 208 -2.84 -11.75 -14.47
CA PHE A 208 -4.03 -11.01 -14.07
C PHE A 208 -3.90 -9.53 -14.43
N LEU A 209 -4.96 -8.93 -14.98
CA LEU A 209 -5.02 -7.51 -15.28
C LEU A 209 -5.73 -6.77 -14.15
N THR A 210 -4.99 -5.96 -13.41
CA THR A 210 -5.52 -5.03 -12.40
C THR A 210 -6.11 -3.81 -13.11
N TRP A 211 -7.43 -3.61 -13.02
CA TRP A 211 -8.12 -2.49 -13.66
C TRP A 211 -9.06 -1.72 -12.74
N LEU A 212 -9.55 -2.32 -11.66
CA LEU A 212 -10.26 -1.61 -10.60
C LEU A 212 -9.27 -0.88 -9.69
N PRO A 213 -9.71 0.17 -8.96
CA PRO A 213 -8.87 0.79 -7.94
C PRO A 213 -8.43 -0.23 -6.90
N LEU A 214 -7.13 -0.24 -6.54
CA LEU A 214 -6.59 -1.11 -5.48
C LEU A 214 -7.20 -0.81 -4.09
N SER A 215 -7.75 0.39 -3.90
CA SER A 215 -8.54 0.76 -2.73
C SER A 215 -9.93 0.11 -2.66
N HIS A 216 -10.38 -0.54 -3.75
CA HIS A 216 -11.63 -1.28 -3.77
C HIS A 216 -11.45 -2.68 -3.18
N SER A 217 -12.34 -3.10 -2.28
CA SER A 217 -12.23 -4.38 -1.54
C SER A 217 -12.01 -5.61 -2.42
N TYR A 218 -12.66 -5.67 -3.57
CA TYR A 218 -12.49 -6.78 -4.53
C TYR A 218 -11.08 -6.84 -5.09
N GLU A 219 -10.61 -5.73 -5.71
CA GLU A 219 -9.28 -5.66 -6.31
C GLU A 219 -8.19 -5.86 -5.25
N HIS A 220 -8.36 -5.25 -4.07
CA HIS A 220 -7.50 -5.42 -2.92
C HIS A 220 -7.32 -6.90 -2.55
N THR A 221 -8.41 -7.69 -2.49
CA THR A 221 -8.36 -9.13 -2.18
C THR A 221 -7.68 -9.92 -3.29
N VAL A 222 -8.02 -9.65 -4.56
CA VAL A 222 -7.48 -10.41 -5.70
C VAL A 222 -5.97 -10.22 -5.86
N GLN A 223 -5.43 -9.07 -5.47
CA GLN A 223 -3.98 -8.81 -5.53
C GLN A 223 -3.16 -9.67 -4.55
N TYR A 224 -3.78 -10.28 -3.54
CA TYR A 224 -3.11 -11.15 -2.57
C TYR A 224 -3.18 -12.64 -2.92
N VAL A 225 -3.92 -13.02 -3.98
CA VAL A 225 -4.11 -14.41 -4.42
C VAL A 225 -3.12 -14.80 -5.49
#